data_71196d987afcb6546f0b8aaec1b11069
#
_entry.id   71196d987afcb6546f0b8aaec1b11069
#
_cell.length_a   1.000
_cell.length_b   1.000
_cell.length_c   1.000
_cell.angle_alpha   90.00
_cell.angle_beta   90.00
_cell.angle_gamma   90.00
#
_symmetry.space_group_name_H-M   'P 1'
#
loop_
_entity.id
_entity.type
_entity.pdbx_description
1 polymer ?
#
loop_
_entity_poly.entity_id
_entity_poly.type
_entity_poly.pdbx_seq_one_letter_code
_entity_poly.pdbx_strand_id
1 'polypeptide(L)'
;MTLPQGYSIERMTISSRPDSFGADMILIEKIADYIVQEQTHQFAPCTIHHAKRAVIDWFAAMYSGSVQDPNPMLRAAFIDTGDPQHAIVFPTGDHSTIKTAAFLNGASAHTSEFDDIFRDGGLHPGCSTIAAALAVGQKHDVSGEAFLRSVIAGYEVSSRISAAMGRDHYRYWHTTATIATFGAAAAACLLLGLNRKQTAHALATSATLAAGLQQAFRSDGMSKPLHAAHAAETGVMAAMAANKGVTGALDVLEGPAGMGAAMSGNADWNKATSGLGEIYNIEAITFKNHGCCGHTFAAIDGLLFIMQDAQITTGDIASIAIATYGPAVSITDRVDPKTPQECKFSMQYVLAHAAHYGSVRIEAFEADRMRDPAIRAMLGQIDLGIDSAIDAEFPSRRAAHVTVTTKDGRQLTHYQPTRKGDPDLPLSDNELGAKFIELTNPVLGGELTNSLLQKLWQLDNISLANALGFAVATDNLAASQDLPN
;
A
#
# COMPACT_ATOMS: atom_id res chain seq x y z
N MET A 1 -18.16 38.23 -7.78
CA MET A 1 -16.73 38.16 -8.10
C MET A 1 -16.52 37.01 -9.06
N THR A 2 -16.10 37.32 -10.28
CA THR A 2 -15.97 36.42 -11.43
C THR A 2 -14.74 35.52 -11.28
N LEU A 3 -14.93 34.22 -11.48
CA LEU A 3 -13.86 33.21 -11.58
C LEU A 3 -13.06 33.44 -12.89
N PRO A 4 -11.73 33.25 -12.90
CA PRO A 4 -10.96 33.29 -14.12
C PRO A 4 -11.12 31.99 -14.91
N GLN A 5 -11.48 32.16 -16.20
CA GLN A 5 -11.51 31.12 -17.22
C GLN A 5 -10.09 30.77 -17.69
N GLY A 6 -9.87 29.49 -18.01
CA GLY A 6 -8.98 29.08 -19.10
C GLY A 6 -7.64 28.50 -18.66
N TYR A 7 -7.59 27.18 -18.32
CA TYR A 7 -6.43 26.36 -18.64
C TYR A 7 -6.85 25.39 -19.74
N SER A 8 -6.44 25.70 -20.97
CA SER A 8 -6.46 24.73 -22.07
C SER A 8 -5.33 23.73 -21.88
N ILE A 9 -5.67 22.48 -21.63
CA ILE A 9 -4.73 21.37 -21.69
C ILE A 9 -4.46 21.12 -23.17
N GLU A 10 -3.33 21.62 -23.68
CA GLU A 10 -2.78 21.14 -24.94
C GLU A 10 -2.44 19.66 -24.76
N ARG A 11 -3.20 18.79 -25.41
CA ARG A 11 -2.83 17.38 -25.59
C ARG A 11 -1.54 17.35 -26.41
N MET A 12 -0.41 17.20 -25.73
CA MET A 12 0.80 16.70 -26.38
C MET A 12 0.44 15.35 -26.99
N THR A 13 0.54 15.26 -28.31
CA THR A 13 0.47 14.00 -29.06
C THR A 13 1.67 13.17 -28.66
N ILE A 14 1.49 12.30 -27.67
CA ILE A 14 2.42 11.22 -27.35
C ILE A 14 2.35 10.28 -28.55
N SER A 15 3.50 10.09 -29.22
CA SER A 15 3.67 9.10 -30.27
C SER A 15 3.18 7.75 -29.74
N SER A 16 2.04 7.27 -30.22
CA SER A 16 1.53 5.94 -29.92
C SER A 16 2.59 4.91 -30.28
N ARG A 17 3.03 4.11 -29.32
CA ARG A 17 3.80 2.89 -29.61
C ARG A 17 2.95 2.03 -30.56
N PRO A 18 3.51 1.50 -31.66
CA PRO A 18 2.77 0.52 -32.44
C PRO A 18 2.48 -0.69 -31.54
N ASP A 19 1.35 -1.38 -31.77
CA ASP A 19 1.01 -2.66 -31.13
C ASP A 19 2.14 -3.66 -31.38
N SER A 20 3.16 -3.66 -30.53
CA SER A 20 4.43 -4.36 -30.75
C SER A 20 4.40 -5.80 -30.24
N PHE A 21 3.27 -6.25 -29.67
CA PHE A 21 3.13 -7.62 -29.21
C PHE A 21 2.71 -8.52 -30.39
N GLY A 22 3.57 -9.45 -30.81
CA GLY A 22 3.23 -10.44 -31.82
C GLY A 22 1.96 -11.20 -31.45
N ALA A 23 1.09 -11.46 -32.44
CA ALA A 23 -0.23 -12.08 -32.24
C ALA A 23 -0.20 -13.46 -31.53
N ASP A 24 0.97 -14.12 -31.48
CA ASP A 24 1.17 -15.47 -30.95
C ASP A 24 1.82 -15.51 -29.54
N MET A 25 2.08 -14.34 -28.90
CA MET A 25 2.71 -14.31 -27.58
C MET A 25 1.69 -14.61 -26.49
N ILE A 26 2.03 -15.54 -25.59
CA ILE A 26 1.25 -15.84 -24.39
C ILE A 26 1.35 -14.69 -23.36
N LEU A 27 0.38 -14.62 -22.45
CA LEU A 27 0.20 -13.49 -21.56
C LEU A 27 1.46 -13.10 -20.77
N ILE A 28 2.12 -14.09 -20.17
CA ILE A 28 3.29 -13.84 -19.31
C ILE A 28 4.50 -13.34 -20.11
N GLU A 29 4.62 -13.72 -21.39
CA GLU A 29 5.67 -13.23 -22.28
C GLU A 29 5.44 -11.76 -22.68
N LYS A 30 4.18 -11.33 -22.86
CA LYS A 30 3.84 -9.92 -23.10
C LYS A 30 4.22 -9.05 -21.91
N ILE A 31 3.92 -9.53 -20.69
CA ILE A 31 4.30 -8.84 -19.45
C ILE A 31 5.83 -8.80 -19.31
N ALA A 32 6.53 -9.89 -19.61
CA ALA A 32 7.98 -9.94 -19.55
C ALA A 32 8.64 -9.02 -20.57
N ASP A 33 8.08 -8.93 -21.78
CA ASP A 33 8.55 -8.01 -22.82
C ASP A 33 8.41 -6.54 -22.38
N TYR A 34 7.26 -6.18 -21.79
CA TYR A 34 7.07 -4.88 -21.17
C TYR A 34 8.18 -4.57 -20.13
N ILE A 35 8.43 -5.46 -19.17
CA ILE A 35 9.45 -5.23 -18.13
C ILE A 35 10.83 -4.97 -18.75
N VAL A 36 11.20 -5.72 -19.80
CA VAL A 36 12.48 -5.53 -20.49
C VAL A 36 12.54 -4.20 -21.23
N GLN A 37 11.46 -3.80 -21.88
CA GLN A 37 11.37 -2.49 -22.55
C GLN A 37 11.53 -1.33 -21.55
N GLU A 38 11.02 -1.49 -20.32
CA GLU A 38 11.15 -0.48 -19.27
C GLU A 38 12.60 -0.29 -18.78
N GLN A 39 13.56 -1.16 -19.09
CA GLN A 39 14.98 -0.95 -18.78
C GLN A 39 15.55 0.33 -19.41
N THR A 40 15.04 0.75 -20.56
CA THR A 40 15.54 1.92 -21.31
C THR A 40 14.47 2.99 -21.58
N HIS A 41 13.22 2.74 -21.19
CA HIS A 41 12.13 3.67 -21.42
C HIS A 41 12.34 5.00 -20.69
N GLN A 42 11.98 6.12 -21.33
CA GLN A 42 11.99 7.44 -20.70
C GLN A 42 10.59 7.76 -20.17
N PHE A 43 10.45 7.75 -18.84
CA PHE A 43 9.18 8.07 -18.19
C PHE A 43 8.89 9.57 -18.23
N ALA A 44 7.61 9.92 -18.27
CA ALA A 44 7.18 11.31 -18.06
C ALA A 44 7.58 11.78 -16.64
N PRO A 45 7.91 13.06 -16.46
CA PRO A 45 8.27 13.58 -15.14
C PRO A 45 7.19 13.35 -14.05
N CYS A 46 5.90 13.34 -14.43
CA CYS A 46 4.79 13.03 -13.51
C CYS A 46 4.87 11.59 -13.00
N THR A 47 5.17 10.60 -13.85
CA THR A 47 5.30 9.20 -13.47
C THR A 47 6.46 9.00 -12.48
N ILE A 48 7.62 9.61 -12.74
CA ILE A 48 8.76 9.63 -11.80
C ILE A 48 8.37 10.30 -10.47
N HIS A 49 7.63 11.40 -10.52
CA HIS A 49 7.16 12.07 -9.31
C HIS A 49 6.23 11.17 -8.48
N HIS A 50 5.28 10.48 -9.12
CA HIS A 50 4.42 9.51 -8.44
C HIS A 50 5.21 8.33 -7.85
N ALA A 51 6.27 7.87 -8.52
CA ALA A 51 7.14 6.84 -7.98
C ALA A 51 7.88 7.31 -6.71
N LYS A 52 8.38 8.56 -6.68
CA LYS A 52 8.95 9.13 -5.45
C LYS A 52 7.92 9.24 -4.33
N ARG A 53 6.69 9.65 -4.64
CA ARG A 53 5.59 9.69 -3.67
C ARG A 53 5.31 8.31 -3.08
N ALA A 54 5.27 7.26 -3.91
CA ALA A 54 5.07 5.89 -3.46
C ALA A 54 6.21 5.40 -2.55
N VAL A 55 7.46 5.73 -2.88
CA VAL A 55 8.62 5.40 -2.04
C VAL A 55 8.58 6.15 -0.71
N ILE A 56 8.23 7.45 -0.70
CA ILE A 56 8.07 8.23 0.53
C ILE A 56 6.97 7.65 1.42
N ASP A 57 5.82 7.30 0.85
CA ASP A 57 4.71 6.66 1.56
C ASP A 57 5.11 5.31 2.15
N TRP A 58 5.84 4.52 1.36
CA TRP A 58 6.35 3.22 1.79
C TRP A 58 7.30 3.32 2.99
N PHE A 59 8.27 4.26 2.96
CA PHE A 59 9.19 4.46 4.08
C PHE A 59 8.45 4.93 5.33
N ALA A 60 7.44 5.80 5.19
CA ALA A 60 6.60 6.22 6.31
C ALA A 60 5.90 5.01 6.96
N ALA A 61 5.25 4.17 6.16
CA ALA A 61 4.57 2.96 6.65
C ALA A 61 5.56 1.95 7.24
N MET A 62 6.71 1.76 6.59
CA MET A 62 7.74 0.80 7.01
C MET A 62 8.37 1.18 8.36
N TYR A 63 8.79 2.44 8.56
CA TYR A 63 9.34 2.85 9.86
C TYR A 63 8.31 2.72 10.98
N SER A 64 7.10 3.21 10.76
CA SER A 64 6.02 3.07 11.74
C SER A 64 5.72 1.61 12.08
N GLY A 65 5.67 0.73 11.08
CA GLY A 65 5.38 -0.68 11.28
C GLY A 65 6.56 -1.47 11.88
N SER A 66 7.79 -1.05 11.64
CA SER A 66 8.99 -1.78 12.06
C SER A 66 9.14 -1.96 13.57
N VAL A 67 8.54 -1.09 14.36
CA VAL A 67 8.54 -1.12 15.83
C VAL A 67 7.27 -1.75 16.42
N GLN A 68 6.30 -2.13 15.58
CA GLN A 68 5.05 -2.78 15.99
C GLN A 68 5.15 -4.31 15.80
N ASP A 69 4.45 -5.07 16.64
CA ASP A 69 4.32 -6.51 16.48
C ASP A 69 3.69 -6.86 15.12
N PRO A 70 4.20 -7.91 14.43
CA PRO A 70 5.20 -8.89 14.85
C PRO A 70 6.66 -8.56 14.46
N ASN A 71 7.00 -7.36 13.99
CA ASN A 71 8.30 -7.10 13.35
C ASN A 71 9.53 -7.26 14.27
N PRO A 72 9.51 -6.84 15.56
CA PRO A 72 10.61 -7.16 16.47
C PRO A 72 10.83 -8.66 16.61
N MET A 73 9.75 -9.45 16.69
CA MET A 73 9.80 -10.92 16.77
C MET A 73 10.37 -11.53 15.48
N LEU A 74 9.96 -11.02 14.32
CA LEU A 74 10.46 -11.50 13.02
C LEU A 74 11.95 -11.22 12.85
N ARG A 75 12.43 -10.03 13.25
CA ARG A 75 13.87 -9.73 13.25
C ARG A 75 14.65 -10.68 14.17
N ALA A 76 14.15 -10.89 15.38
CA ALA A 76 14.78 -11.83 16.32
C ALA A 76 14.82 -13.28 15.79
N ALA A 77 13.83 -13.66 14.96
CA ALA A 77 13.75 -15.01 14.40
C ALA A 77 14.61 -15.23 13.15
N PHE A 78 14.89 -14.17 12.36
CA PHE A 78 15.44 -14.32 11.02
C PHE A 78 16.76 -13.58 10.77
N ILE A 79 17.25 -12.77 11.69
CA ILE A 79 18.57 -12.14 11.56
C ILE A 79 19.60 -12.95 12.34
N ASP A 80 20.60 -13.46 11.63
CA ASP A 80 21.72 -14.19 12.21
C ASP A 80 23.00 -13.33 12.22
N THR A 81 23.77 -13.47 13.31
CA THR A 81 25.12 -12.87 13.38
C THR A 81 26.03 -13.58 12.38
N GLY A 82 26.45 -12.89 11.35
CA GLY A 82 27.27 -13.43 10.27
C GLY A 82 26.56 -13.57 8.93
N ASP A 83 25.33 -13.09 8.85
CA ASP A 83 24.62 -12.92 7.59
C ASP A 83 25.42 -12.06 6.58
N PRO A 84 25.35 -12.36 5.27
CA PRO A 84 25.99 -11.54 4.26
C PRO A 84 25.47 -10.11 4.30
N GLN A 85 26.37 -9.14 4.27
CA GLN A 85 26.00 -7.70 4.26
C GLN A 85 25.49 -7.25 2.90
N HIS A 86 24.39 -7.84 2.42
CA HIS A 86 23.84 -7.58 1.11
C HIS A 86 22.80 -6.46 1.09
N ALA A 87 21.95 -6.40 2.10
CA ALA A 87 20.89 -5.42 2.18
C ALA A 87 20.55 -5.08 3.64
N ILE A 88 20.09 -3.88 3.87
CA ILE A 88 19.78 -3.32 5.19
C ILE A 88 18.36 -3.73 5.61
N VAL A 89 18.22 -4.13 6.86
CA VAL A 89 16.93 -4.30 7.55
C VAL A 89 16.69 -3.06 8.41
N PHE A 90 15.65 -2.34 8.12
CA PHE A 90 15.26 -1.14 8.86
C PHE A 90 14.40 -1.48 10.09
N PRO A 91 14.43 -0.68 11.15
CA PRO A 91 15.20 0.56 11.33
C PRO A 91 16.58 0.31 11.98
N THR A 92 16.92 -0.93 12.32
CA THR A 92 18.09 -1.28 13.14
C THR A 92 19.42 -1.14 12.40
N GLY A 93 19.40 -1.17 11.07
CA GLY A 93 20.63 -1.16 10.27
C GLY A 93 21.32 -2.51 10.17
N ASP A 94 20.72 -3.57 10.70
CA ASP A 94 21.21 -4.93 10.51
C ASP A 94 21.30 -5.24 9.01
N HIS A 95 22.31 -6.01 8.64
CA HIS A 95 22.49 -6.49 7.28
C HIS A 95 22.11 -7.95 7.19
N SER A 96 21.48 -8.34 6.10
CA SER A 96 21.12 -9.73 5.85
C SER A 96 21.17 -10.08 4.35
N THR A 97 20.73 -11.28 4.01
CA THR A 97 20.57 -11.68 2.62
C THR A 97 19.53 -10.81 1.93
N ILE A 98 19.59 -10.71 0.59
CA ILE A 98 18.59 -9.97 -0.20
C ILE A 98 17.16 -10.46 0.14
N LYS A 99 16.97 -11.78 0.27
CA LYS A 99 15.67 -12.38 0.55
C LYS A 99 15.15 -12.02 1.95
N THR A 100 15.98 -12.17 2.95
CA THR A 100 15.62 -11.88 4.34
C THR A 100 15.33 -10.40 4.54
N ALA A 101 16.14 -9.50 3.95
CA ALA A 101 15.90 -8.07 4.00
C ALA A 101 14.58 -7.68 3.29
N ALA A 102 14.31 -8.25 2.11
CA ALA A 102 13.03 -8.04 1.41
C ALA A 102 11.85 -8.52 2.26
N PHE A 103 11.96 -9.69 2.90
CA PHE A 103 10.94 -10.23 3.79
C PHE A 103 10.66 -9.30 4.98
N LEU A 104 11.68 -8.93 5.75
CA LEU A 104 11.52 -8.16 6.98
C LEU A 104 11.04 -6.72 6.72
N ASN A 105 11.59 -6.06 5.69
CA ASN A 105 11.16 -4.72 5.31
C ASN A 105 9.74 -4.73 4.71
N GLY A 106 9.38 -5.78 3.97
CA GLY A 106 8.03 -5.97 3.44
C GLY A 106 6.99 -6.19 4.53
N ALA A 107 7.31 -6.99 5.56
CA ALA A 107 6.46 -7.15 6.75
C ALA A 107 6.24 -5.81 7.45
N SER A 108 7.33 -5.07 7.70
CA SER A 108 7.29 -3.77 8.36
C SER A 108 6.40 -2.77 7.62
N ALA A 109 6.50 -2.71 6.29
CA ALA A 109 5.71 -1.80 5.47
C ALA A 109 4.19 -2.08 5.52
N HIS A 110 3.77 -3.33 5.79
CA HIS A 110 2.35 -3.74 5.80
C HIS A 110 1.73 -3.78 7.20
N THR A 111 2.48 -3.51 8.26
CA THR A 111 2.01 -3.68 9.65
C THR A 111 1.19 -2.49 10.15
N SER A 112 1.61 -1.27 9.85
CA SER A 112 1.00 -0.06 10.43
C SER A 112 -0.37 0.31 9.86
N GLU A 113 -0.83 -0.34 8.79
CA GLU A 113 -2.07 -0.03 8.05
C GLU A 113 -2.06 1.36 7.38
N PHE A 114 -0.88 1.92 7.11
CA PHE A 114 -0.70 3.18 6.40
C PHE A 114 -0.19 3.03 4.97
N ASP A 115 0.10 1.81 4.54
CA ASP A 115 0.61 1.49 3.22
C ASP A 115 -0.42 1.74 2.10
N ASP A 116 0.11 2.01 0.92
CA ASP A 116 -0.65 2.38 -0.27
C ASP A 116 -1.64 1.32 -0.76
N ILE A 117 -2.60 1.74 -1.59
CA ILE A 117 -3.63 0.84 -2.14
C ILE A 117 -3.83 1.12 -3.64
N PHE A 118 -3.79 0.07 -4.46
CA PHE A 118 -4.40 0.08 -5.77
C PHE A 118 -5.86 -0.37 -5.65
N ARG A 119 -6.78 0.60 -5.75
CA ARG A 119 -8.20 0.44 -5.42
C ARG A 119 -8.90 -0.64 -6.24
N ASP A 120 -8.67 -0.66 -7.55
CA ASP A 120 -9.40 -1.51 -8.48
C ASP A 120 -9.03 -3.00 -8.35
N GLY A 121 -7.83 -3.30 -7.87
CA GLY A 121 -7.37 -4.66 -7.58
C GLY A 121 -7.47 -5.07 -6.11
N GLY A 122 -7.76 -4.15 -5.18
CA GLY A 122 -7.71 -4.43 -3.74
C GLY A 122 -6.31 -4.86 -3.28
N LEU A 123 -5.28 -4.26 -3.88
CA LEU A 123 -3.88 -4.61 -3.74
C LEU A 123 -3.11 -3.52 -3.00
N HIS A 124 -2.15 -3.89 -2.16
CA HIS A 124 -1.12 -3.01 -1.61
C HIS A 124 0.19 -3.27 -2.38
N PRO A 125 0.49 -2.53 -3.46
CA PRO A 125 1.61 -2.88 -4.33
C PRO A 125 2.98 -2.55 -3.71
N GLY A 126 3.06 -1.45 -2.94
CA GLY A 126 4.31 -0.91 -2.43
C GLY A 126 5.01 -1.82 -1.42
N CYS A 127 4.26 -2.42 -0.49
CA CYS A 127 4.83 -3.18 0.61
C CYS A 127 5.78 -4.29 0.15
N SER A 128 5.48 -4.98 -0.95
CA SER A 128 6.34 -6.05 -1.47
C SER A 128 7.27 -5.57 -2.59
N THR A 129 6.77 -4.74 -3.52
CA THR A 129 7.55 -4.27 -4.67
C THR A 129 8.75 -3.44 -4.26
N ILE A 130 8.53 -2.44 -3.37
CA ILE A 130 9.60 -1.54 -2.93
C ILE A 130 10.58 -2.29 -2.03
N ALA A 131 10.10 -3.19 -1.16
CA ALA A 131 10.97 -4.02 -0.33
C ALA A 131 11.92 -4.89 -1.17
N ALA A 132 11.40 -5.54 -2.23
CA ALA A 132 12.19 -6.33 -3.16
C ALA A 132 13.19 -5.47 -3.96
N ALA A 133 12.71 -4.36 -4.52
CA ALA A 133 13.55 -3.42 -5.28
C ALA A 133 14.69 -2.85 -4.42
N LEU A 134 14.38 -2.49 -3.16
CA LEU A 134 15.33 -1.95 -2.21
C LEU A 134 16.45 -2.96 -1.89
N ALA A 135 16.07 -4.19 -1.55
CA ALA A 135 17.03 -5.22 -1.18
C ALA A 135 17.95 -5.62 -2.35
N VAL A 136 17.39 -5.76 -3.56
CA VAL A 136 18.17 -6.03 -4.78
C VAL A 136 19.03 -4.83 -5.15
N GLY A 137 18.46 -3.62 -5.08
CA GLY A 137 19.14 -2.39 -5.43
C GLY A 137 20.34 -2.08 -4.52
N GLN A 138 20.23 -2.34 -3.23
CA GLN A 138 21.34 -2.19 -2.27
C GLN A 138 22.49 -3.16 -2.58
N LYS A 139 22.16 -4.43 -2.86
CA LYS A 139 23.20 -5.44 -3.22
C LYS A 139 23.98 -5.06 -4.48
N HIS A 140 23.33 -4.42 -5.44
CA HIS A 140 23.91 -4.11 -6.74
C HIS A 140 24.32 -2.63 -6.90
N ASP A 141 24.21 -1.83 -5.82
CA ASP A 141 24.54 -0.40 -5.78
C ASP A 141 23.96 0.39 -6.97
N VAL A 142 22.64 0.25 -7.18
CA VAL A 142 21.97 0.85 -8.32
C VAL A 142 21.76 2.37 -8.13
N SER A 143 21.58 3.10 -9.24
CA SER A 143 21.14 4.50 -9.18
C SER A 143 19.70 4.60 -8.65
N GLY A 144 19.35 5.74 -8.05
CA GLY A 144 17.98 5.99 -7.63
C GLY A 144 17.00 6.02 -8.81
N GLU A 145 17.45 6.46 -10.00
CA GLU A 145 16.66 6.36 -11.24
C GLU A 145 16.33 4.91 -11.60
N ALA A 146 17.32 4.01 -11.58
CA ALA A 146 17.10 2.58 -11.86
C ALA A 146 16.17 1.94 -10.81
N PHE A 147 16.30 2.33 -9.54
CA PHE A 147 15.41 1.90 -8.47
C PHE A 147 13.97 2.38 -8.73
N LEU A 148 13.74 3.68 -9.01
CA LEU A 148 12.40 4.20 -9.29
C LEU A 148 11.78 3.54 -10.51
N ARG A 149 12.55 3.30 -11.57
CA ARG A 149 12.15 2.56 -12.76
C ARG A 149 11.65 1.15 -12.41
N SER A 150 12.35 0.45 -11.53
CA SER A 150 11.95 -0.89 -11.09
C SER A 150 10.66 -0.87 -10.25
N VAL A 151 10.48 0.15 -9.42
CA VAL A 151 9.25 0.37 -8.67
C VAL A 151 8.07 0.60 -9.62
N ILE A 152 8.21 1.47 -10.62
CA ILE A 152 7.16 1.73 -11.62
C ILE A 152 6.75 0.43 -12.31
N ALA A 153 7.73 -0.34 -12.82
CA ALA A 153 7.45 -1.60 -13.52
C ALA A 153 6.75 -2.63 -12.60
N GLY A 154 7.16 -2.73 -11.35
CA GLY A 154 6.54 -3.65 -10.39
C GLY A 154 5.11 -3.25 -10.00
N TYR A 155 4.85 -1.96 -9.79
CA TYR A 155 3.49 -1.45 -9.57
C TYR A 155 2.59 -1.74 -10.75
N GLU A 156 3.07 -1.49 -11.96
CA GLU A 156 2.31 -1.71 -13.18
C GLU A 156 1.91 -3.17 -13.33
N VAL A 157 2.86 -4.09 -13.21
CA VAL A 157 2.62 -5.53 -13.36
C VAL A 157 1.64 -6.04 -12.30
N SER A 158 1.89 -5.73 -11.03
CA SER A 158 1.02 -6.23 -9.95
C SER A 158 -0.39 -5.61 -10.00
N SER A 159 -0.52 -4.31 -10.28
CA SER A 159 -1.81 -3.64 -10.38
C SER A 159 -2.67 -4.22 -11.51
N ARG A 160 -2.08 -4.48 -12.68
CA ARG A 160 -2.79 -5.04 -13.83
C ARG A 160 -3.22 -6.49 -13.61
N ILE A 161 -2.35 -7.32 -13.06
CA ILE A 161 -2.72 -8.70 -12.73
C ILE A 161 -3.81 -8.71 -11.66
N SER A 162 -3.75 -7.83 -10.65
CA SER A 162 -4.79 -7.75 -9.63
C SER A 162 -6.16 -7.34 -10.19
N ALA A 163 -6.19 -6.36 -11.11
CA ALA A 163 -7.40 -5.95 -11.80
C ALA A 163 -7.95 -7.07 -12.70
N ALA A 164 -7.09 -7.88 -13.32
CA ALA A 164 -7.46 -9.02 -14.13
C ALA A 164 -8.06 -10.17 -13.29
N MET A 165 -7.48 -10.47 -12.14
CA MET A 165 -7.98 -11.50 -11.22
C MET A 165 -9.36 -11.16 -10.63
N GLY A 166 -9.66 -9.89 -10.45
CA GLY A 166 -10.96 -9.42 -10.03
C GLY A 166 -11.34 -9.78 -8.60
N ARG A 167 -12.64 -9.62 -8.28
CA ARG A 167 -13.17 -9.72 -6.90
C ARG A 167 -13.30 -11.14 -6.38
N ASP A 168 -13.54 -12.12 -7.24
CA ASP A 168 -13.72 -13.51 -6.83
C ASP A 168 -12.43 -14.04 -6.18
N HIS A 169 -11.27 -13.55 -6.65
CA HIS A 169 -9.99 -13.81 -6.02
C HIS A 169 -9.95 -13.34 -4.57
N TYR A 170 -10.39 -12.10 -4.28
CA TYR A 170 -10.35 -11.52 -2.95
C TYR A 170 -11.24 -12.23 -1.92
N ARG A 171 -12.16 -13.07 -2.38
CA ARG A 171 -13.04 -13.83 -1.48
C ARG A 171 -12.30 -14.80 -0.54
N TYR A 172 -11.24 -15.43 -1.04
CA TYR A 172 -10.46 -16.44 -0.32
C TYR A 172 -9.00 -16.11 -0.17
N TRP A 173 -8.47 -15.24 -1.04
CA TRP A 173 -7.06 -14.92 -1.13
C TRP A 173 -6.81 -13.45 -0.81
N HIS A 174 -5.76 -13.17 -0.08
CA HIS A 174 -5.29 -11.81 0.09
C HIS A 174 -4.50 -11.39 -1.15
N THR A 175 -5.03 -10.47 -1.92
CA THR A 175 -4.42 -10.02 -3.20
C THR A 175 -2.97 -9.56 -3.02
N THR A 176 -2.67 -8.87 -1.92
CA THR A 176 -1.30 -8.45 -1.59
C THR A 176 -0.36 -9.65 -1.40
N ALA A 177 -0.84 -10.75 -0.82
CA ALA A 177 -0.03 -11.95 -0.62
C ALA A 177 0.29 -12.69 -1.94
N THR A 178 -0.70 -12.71 -2.84
CA THR A 178 -0.61 -13.52 -4.06
C THR A 178 -0.10 -12.72 -5.25
N ILE A 179 -0.65 -11.53 -5.47
CA ILE A 179 -0.38 -10.75 -6.69
C ILE A 179 0.81 -9.80 -6.53
N ALA A 180 1.07 -9.27 -5.33
CA ALA A 180 2.26 -8.43 -5.15
C ALA A 180 3.59 -9.20 -5.37
N THR A 181 3.55 -10.54 -5.35
CA THR A 181 4.67 -11.41 -5.74
C THR A 181 5.16 -11.10 -7.17
N PHE A 182 4.24 -10.82 -8.09
CA PHE A 182 4.59 -10.43 -9.46
C PHE A 182 5.25 -9.06 -9.52
N GLY A 183 4.80 -8.09 -8.71
CA GLY A 183 5.42 -6.77 -8.60
C GLY A 183 6.84 -6.85 -8.07
N ALA A 184 7.05 -7.63 -7.02
CA ALA A 184 8.37 -7.90 -6.46
C ALA A 184 9.30 -8.59 -7.47
N ALA A 185 8.78 -9.60 -8.21
CA ALA A 185 9.54 -10.28 -9.25
C ALA A 185 9.90 -9.35 -10.42
N ALA A 186 8.96 -8.53 -10.89
CA ALA A 186 9.19 -7.59 -11.97
C ALA A 186 10.28 -6.57 -11.62
N ALA A 187 10.21 -5.99 -10.42
CA ALA A 187 11.22 -5.06 -9.93
C ALA A 187 12.60 -5.73 -9.81
N ALA A 188 12.67 -6.92 -9.26
CA ALA A 188 13.91 -7.68 -9.14
C ALA A 188 14.49 -8.06 -10.51
N CYS A 189 13.66 -8.51 -11.46
CA CYS A 189 14.09 -8.85 -12.82
C CYS A 189 14.70 -7.65 -13.54
N LEU A 190 14.07 -6.48 -13.43
CA LEU A 190 14.56 -5.25 -14.04
C LEU A 190 15.94 -4.86 -13.48
N LEU A 191 16.10 -4.86 -12.14
CA LEU A 191 17.35 -4.50 -11.48
C LEU A 191 18.48 -5.52 -11.71
N LEU A 192 18.13 -6.80 -11.93
CA LEU A 192 19.10 -7.84 -12.30
C LEU A 192 19.43 -7.86 -13.81
N GLY A 193 18.82 -7.01 -14.63
CA GLY A 193 19.02 -6.93 -16.07
C GLY A 193 18.61 -8.20 -16.82
N LEU A 194 17.56 -8.90 -16.35
CA LEU A 194 17.11 -10.14 -16.96
C LEU A 194 16.54 -9.91 -18.37
N ASN A 195 16.80 -10.84 -19.27
CA ASN A 195 16.19 -10.82 -20.59
C ASN A 195 14.72 -11.32 -20.53
N ARG A 196 13.97 -11.15 -21.65
CA ARG A 196 12.55 -11.53 -21.74
C ARG A 196 12.28 -12.97 -21.28
N LYS A 197 13.09 -13.94 -21.75
CA LYS A 197 12.90 -15.35 -21.39
C LYS A 197 13.09 -15.60 -19.90
N GLN A 198 14.14 -15.05 -19.31
CA GLN A 198 14.41 -15.17 -17.88
C GLN A 198 13.30 -14.48 -17.07
N THR A 199 12.87 -13.31 -17.48
CA THR A 199 11.78 -12.55 -16.83
C THR A 199 10.47 -13.33 -16.88
N ALA A 200 10.10 -13.92 -18.02
CA ALA A 200 8.89 -14.76 -18.14
C ALA A 200 8.94 -15.97 -17.18
N HIS A 201 10.08 -16.65 -17.07
CA HIS A 201 10.24 -17.77 -16.14
C HIS A 201 10.24 -17.33 -14.67
N ALA A 202 10.75 -16.15 -14.33
CA ALA A 202 10.67 -15.58 -13.00
C ALA A 202 9.21 -15.32 -12.59
N LEU A 203 8.44 -14.65 -13.45
CA LEU A 203 7.02 -14.39 -13.23
C LEU A 203 6.22 -15.69 -13.09
N ALA A 204 6.48 -16.66 -13.97
CA ALA A 204 5.83 -17.98 -13.91
C ALA A 204 6.15 -18.74 -12.62
N THR A 205 7.38 -18.68 -12.15
CA THR A 205 7.79 -19.28 -10.87
C THR A 205 7.11 -18.57 -9.70
N SER A 206 7.02 -17.24 -9.73
CA SER A 206 6.34 -16.45 -8.70
C SER A 206 4.87 -16.84 -8.54
N ALA A 207 4.17 -17.08 -9.65
CA ALA A 207 2.76 -17.48 -9.64
C ALA A 207 2.51 -18.77 -8.86
N THR A 208 3.37 -19.78 -9.05
CA THR A 208 3.20 -21.07 -8.39
C THR A 208 3.50 -21.05 -6.89
N LEU A 209 4.17 -20.02 -6.40
CA LEU A 209 4.55 -19.83 -5.00
C LEU A 209 3.68 -18.79 -4.29
N ALA A 210 2.75 -18.17 -5.02
CA ALA A 210 1.84 -17.17 -4.48
C ALA A 210 0.89 -17.79 -3.45
N ALA A 211 0.87 -17.26 -2.23
CA ALA A 211 0.07 -17.79 -1.13
C ALA A 211 -0.38 -16.69 -0.16
N GLY A 212 -1.47 -16.94 0.55
CA GLY A 212 -1.99 -16.06 1.60
C GLY A 212 -3.52 -16.04 1.64
N LEU A 213 -4.09 -16.58 2.72
CA LEU A 213 -5.53 -16.75 2.88
C LEU A 213 -6.18 -15.54 3.55
N GLN A 214 -7.37 -15.18 3.11
CA GLN A 214 -8.21 -14.16 3.75
C GLN A 214 -8.55 -14.46 5.21
N GLN A 215 -8.45 -15.72 5.65
CA GLN A 215 -8.71 -16.09 7.03
C GLN A 215 -7.81 -15.35 8.03
N ALA A 216 -6.61 -14.92 7.62
CA ALA A 216 -5.70 -14.11 8.44
C ALA A 216 -6.32 -12.79 8.95
N PHE A 217 -7.36 -12.26 8.27
CA PHE A 217 -8.06 -11.03 8.69
C PHE A 217 -9.22 -11.27 9.65
N ARG A 218 -9.57 -12.55 9.89
CA ARG A 218 -10.77 -12.93 10.65
C ARG A 218 -10.45 -13.36 12.08
N SER A 219 -9.21 -13.18 12.51
CA SER A 219 -8.73 -13.48 13.85
C SER A 219 -7.71 -12.44 14.28
N ASP A 220 -7.36 -12.39 15.55
CA ASP A 220 -6.31 -11.52 16.09
C ASP A 220 -4.88 -12.03 15.79
N GLY A 221 -4.74 -12.86 14.74
CA GLY A 221 -3.45 -13.42 14.35
C GLY A 221 -2.54 -12.37 13.71
N MET A 222 -1.26 -12.43 14.03
CA MET A 222 -0.21 -11.53 13.53
C MET A 222 0.31 -11.91 12.13
N SER A 223 -0.38 -12.79 11.40
CA SER A 223 0.14 -13.35 10.13
C SER A 223 -0.12 -12.47 8.89
N LYS A 224 -0.96 -11.43 8.99
CA LYS A 224 -1.25 -10.53 7.86
C LYS A 224 0.00 -9.84 7.30
N PRO A 225 0.90 -9.25 8.10
CA PRO A 225 2.14 -8.64 7.59
C PRO A 225 3.07 -9.62 6.87
N LEU A 226 3.05 -10.89 7.28
CA LEU A 226 3.86 -11.94 6.64
C LEU A 226 3.43 -12.20 5.19
N HIS A 227 2.22 -11.83 4.80
CA HIS A 227 1.77 -11.93 3.41
C HIS A 227 2.59 -11.05 2.47
N ALA A 228 2.79 -9.79 2.83
CA ALA A 228 3.63 -8.87 2.06
C ALA A 228 5.11 -9.26 2.10
N ALA A 229 5.57 -9.72 3.25
CA ALA A 229 6.91 -10.27 3.44
C ALA A 229 7.19 -11.44 2.51
N HIS A 230 6.31 -12.44 2.51
CA HIS A 230 6.41 -13.62 1.64
C HIS A 230 6.38 -13.23 0.15
N ALA A 231 5.50 -12.31 -0.24
CA ALA A 231 5.41 -11.84 -1.62
C ALA A 231 6.72 -11.16 -2.07
N ALA A 232 7.35 -10.34 -1.21
CA ALA A 232 8.63 -9.69 -1.50
C ALA A 232 9.77 -10.71 -1.67
N GLU A 233 9.92 -11.61 -0.69
CA GLU A 233 10.95 -12.66 -0.72
C GLU A 233 10.78 -13.59 -1.93
N THR A 234 9.55 -14.03 -2.20
CA THR A 234 9.24 -14.95 -3.29
C THR A 234 9.57 -14.34 -4.65
N GLY A 235 9.21 -13.07 -4.87
CA GLY A 235 9.55 -12.38 -6.12
C GLY A 235 11.06 -12.27 -6.33
N VAL A 236 11.81 -11.89 -5.30
CA VAL A 236 13.28 -11.87 -5.34
C VAL A 236 13.86 -13.24 -5.63
N MET A 237 13.40 -14.28 -4.93
CA MET A 237 13.87 -15.64 -5.11
C MET A 237 13.61 -16.14 -6.54
N ALA A 238 12.42 -15.90 -7.08
CA ALA A 238 12.06 -16.31 -8.43
C ALA A 238 12.94 -15.63 -9.49
N ALA A 239 13.20 -14.32 -9.36
CA ALA A 239 14.08 -13.58 -10.25
C ALA A 239 15.54 -14.11 -10.19
N MET A 240 16.06 -14.35 -8.98
CA MET A 240 17.41 -14.92 -8.78
C MET A 240 17.53 -16.34 -9.38
N ALA A 241 16.50 -17.17 -9.22
CA ALA A 241 16.47 -18.53 -9.75
C ALA A 241 16.42 -18.53 -11.28
N ALA A 242 15.56 -17.70 -11.89
CA ALA A 242 15.46 -17.56 -13.33
C ALA A 242 16.74 -16.99 -13.96
N ASN A 243 17.45 -16.10 -13.25
CA ASN A 243 18.78 -15.62 -13.64
C ASN A 243 19.82 -16.78 -13.77
N LYS A 244 19.61 -17.87 -13.05
CA LYS A 244 20.45 -19.09 -13.12
C LYS A 244 19.86 -20.18 -14.00
N GLY A 245 18.77 -19.92 -14.73
CA GLY A 245 18.20 -20.82 -15.71
C GLY A 245 17.05 -21.70 -15.20
N VAL A 246 16.52 -21.46 -14.00
CA VAL A 246 15.29 -22.12 -13.53
C VAL A 246 14.12 -21.67 -14.39
N THR A 247 13.29 -22.64 -14.82
CA THR A 247 12.14 -22.39 -15.70
C THR A 247 10.81 -22.63 -14.99
N GLY A 248 9.80 -21.81 -15.31
CA GLY A 248 8.41 -21.97 -14.88
C GLY A 248 7.49 -22.27 -16.08
N ALA A 249 6.27 -22.70 -15.80
CA ALA A 249 5.23 -22.93 -16.81
C ALA A 249 4.71 -21.57 -17.34
N LEU A 250 4.88 -21.31 -18.62
CA LEU A 250 4.63 -19.99 -19.19
C LEU A 250 3.12 -19.67 -19.32
N ASP A 251 2.26 -20.68 -19.33
CA ASP A 251 0.78 -20.56 -19.32
C ASP A 251 0.18 -20.57 -17.90
N VAL A 252 1.01 -20.32 -16.88
CA VAL A 252 0.64 -20.41 -15.46
C VAL A 252 -0.53 -19.49 -15.07
N LEU A 253 -0.75 -18.40 -15.78
CA LEU A 253 -1.85 -17.46 -15.51
C LEU A 253 -3.16 -17.95 -16.10
N GLU A 254 -3.19 -18.19 -17.41
CA GLU A 254 -4.37 -18.50 -18.21
C GLU A 254 -4.59 -19.99 -18.46
N GLY A 255 -3.62 -20.85 -18.16
CA GLY A 255 -3.72 -22.30 -18.36
C GLY A 255 -4.86 -22.97 -17.59
N PRO A 256 -5.29 -24.16 -18.00
CA PRO A 256 -6.46 -24.85 -17.39
C PRO A 256 -6.28 -25.22 -15.91
N ALA A 257 -5.05 -25.33 -15.45
CA ALA A 257 -4.68 -25.46 -14.03
C ALA A 257 -3.89 -24.23 -13.54
N GLY A 258 -4.01 -23.11 -14.23
CA GLY A 258 -3.32 -21.87 -13.93
C GLY A 258 -3.97 -21.08 -12.80
N MET A 259 -3.33 -19.96 -12.46
CA MET A 259 -3.72 -19.10 -11.32
C MET A 259 -5.16 -18.56 -11.48
N GLY A 260 -5.55 -18.15 -12.69
CA GLY A 260 -6.91 -17.67 -12.93
C GLY A 260 -7.98 -18.71 -12.63
N ALA A 261 -7.79 -19.94 -13.10
CA ALA A 261 -8.71 -21.05 -12.85
C ALA A 261 -8.73 -21.46 -11.37
N ALA A 262 -7.56 -21.52 -10.72
CA ALA A 262 -7.44 -22.00 -9.34
C ALA A 262 -7.88 -20.96 -8.30
N MET A 263 -7.68 -19.67 -8.56
CA MET A 263 -7.80 -18.63 -7.52
C MET A 263 -8.88 -17.56 -7.81
N SER A 264 -9.43 -17.48 -9.03
CA SER A 264 -10.47 -16.50 -9.37
C SER A 264 -11.74 -17.15 -9.93
N GLY A 265 -11.61 -17.99 -10.92
CA GLY A 265 -12.76 -18.53 -11.68
C GLY A 265 -13.28 -17.61 -12.79
N ASN A 266 -13.06 -16.29 -12.69
CA ASN A 266 -13.56 -15.28 -13.64
C ASN A 266 -12.46 -14.23 -13.99
N ALA A 267 -11.20 -14.64 -14.14
CA ALA A 267 -10.12 -13.72 -14.48
C ALA A 267 -10.31 -13.14 -15.90
N ASP A 268 -10.23 -11.81 -16.01
CA ASP A 268 -10.25 -11.07 -17.29
C ASP A 268 -8.83 -10.65 -17.67
N TRP A 269 -8.13 -11.50 -18.37
CA TRP A 269 -6.74 -11.28 -18.73
C TRP A 269 -6.50 -10.12 -19.70
N ASN A 270 -7.54 -9.60 -20.38
CA ASN A 270 -7.40 -8.41 -21.21
C ASN A 270 -6.98 -7.19 -20.37
N LYS A 271 -7.41 -7.11 -19.11
CA LYS A 271 -7.01 -6.05 -18.18
C LYS A 271 -5.52 -6.07 -17.85
N ALA A 272 -4.88 -7.22 -17.93
CA ALA A 272 -3.46 -7.35 -17.64
C ALA A 272 -2.57 -6.70 -18.72
N THR A 273 -3.07 -6.53 -19.94
CA THR A 273 -2.26 -6.01 -21.06
C THR A 273 -2.83 -4.75 -21.71
N SER A 274 -4.09 -4.40 -21.49
CA SER A 274 -4.71 -3.20 -22.10
C SER A 274 -4.04 -1.92 -21.61
N GLY A 275 -3.41 -1.16 -22.51
CA GLY A 275 -2.68 0.09 -22.19
C GLY A 275 -1.35 -0.15 -21.44
N LEU A 276 -0.81 -1.37 -21.47
CA LEU A 276 0.47 -1.73 -20.83
C LEU A 276 1.62 -0.95 -21.49
N GLY A 277 2.36 -0.17 -20.70
CA GLY A 277 3.43 0.71 -21.16
C GLY A 277 2.95 2.08 -21.69
N GLU A 278 1.65 2.37 -21.64
CA GLU A 278 1.05 3.67 -22.02
C GLU A 278 0.42 4.38 -20.84
N ILE A 279 -0.24 3.62 -19.95
CA ILE A 279 -0.91 4.10 -18.74
C ILE A 279 -0.21 3.47 -17.55
N TYR A 280 0.23 4.28 -16.60
CA TYR A 280 0.97 3.84 -15.41
C TYR A 280 0.09 3.90 -14.17
N ASN A 281 -0.28 2.75 -13.62
CA ASN A 281 -1.15 2.64 -12.46
C ASN A 281 -0.54 3.23 -11.17
N ILE A 282 0.77 3.46 -11.13
CA ILE A 282 1.41 4.18 -10.03
C ILE A 282 0.87 5.61 -9.86
N GLU A 283 0.30 6.20 -10.93
CA GLU A 283 -0.35 7.52 -10.91
C GLU A 283 -1.76 7.47 -10.31
N ALA A 284 -2.34 6.25 -10.19
CA ALA A 284 -3.69 6.01 -9.67
C ALA A 284 -3.71 5.30 -8.30
N ILE A 285 -2.66 5.50 -7.50
CA ILE A 285 -2.52 4.90 -6.18
C ILE A 285 -3.19 5.76 -5.10
N THR A 286 -3.89 5.11 -4.19
CA THR A 286 -4.38 5.71 -2.94
C THR A 286 -3.26 5.72 -1.90
N PHE A 287 -2.94 6.87 -1.34
CA PHE A 287 -2.11 6.97 -0.13
C PHE A 287 -3.01 7.16 1.08
N LYS A 288 -3.00 6.21 2.01
CA LYS A 288 -3.87 6.26 3.20
C LYS A 288 -3.63 7.51 4.02
N ASN A 289 -4.71 8.30 4.25
CA ASN A 289 -4.69 9.46 5.14
C ASN A 289 -4.93 9.09 6.60
N HIS A 290 -5.50 7.92 6.86
CA HIS A 290 -5.82 7.43 8.21
C HIS A 290 -5.22 6.04 8.44
N GLY A 291 -4.81 5.74 9.68
CA GLY A 291 -4.18 4.49 10.09
C GLY A 291 -5.17 3.36 10.41
N CYS A 292 -6.26 3.26 9.65
CA CYS A 292 -7.32 2.30 9.90
C CYS A 292 -7.83 1.66 8.61
N CYS A 293 -8.90 0.88 8.71
CA CYS A 293 -9.53 0.25 7.56
C CYS A 293 -9.99 1.27 6.53
N GLY A 294 -9.56 1.15 5.28
CA GLY A 294 -9.92 2.09 4.22
C GLY A 294 -11.43 2.20 3.91
N HIS A 295 -12.26 1.31 4.45
CA HIS A 295 -13.71 1.40 4.37
C HIS A 295 -14.31 2.50 5.26
N THR A 296 -13.54 3.04 6.22
CA THR A 296 -14.01 4.08 7.15
C THR A 296 -13.70 5.51 6.68
N PHE A 297 -12.79 5.68 5.71
CA PHE A 297 -12.21 6.99 5.38
C PHE A 297 -13.24 8.00 4.92
N ALA A 298 -14.15 7.65 4.00
CA ALA A 298 -15.17 8.59 3.53
C ALA A 298 -16.07 9.09 4.67
N ALA A 299 -16.39 8.23 5.63
CA ALA A 299 -17.15 8.62 6.80
C ALA A 299 -16.38 9.57 7.73
N ILE A 300 -15.07 9.29 7.93
CA ILE A 300 -14.17 10.17 8.72
C ILE A 300 -14.06 11.54 8.05
N ASP A 301 -13.73 11.56 6.75
CA ASP A 301 -13.57 12.81 5.99
C ASP A 301 -14.86 13.64 6.00
N GLY A 302 -16.02 12.98 5.80
CA GLY A 302 -17.33 13.64 5.82
C GLY A 302 -17.71 14.19 7.19
N LEU A 303 -17.42 13.48 8.28
CA LEU A 303 -17.64 13.96 9.64
C LEU A 303 -16.78 15.19 9.94
N LEU A 304 -15.50 15.13 9.64
CA LEU A 304 -14.57 16.24 9.85
C LEU A 304 -14.97 17.47 9.03
N PHE A 305 -15.44 17.26 7.80
CA PHE A 305 -15.98 18.34 6.96
C PHE A 305 -17.19 19.01 7.64
N ILE A 306 -18.19 18.25 8.10
CA ILE A 306 -19.36 18.79 8.80
C ILE A 306 -18.95 19.60 10.03
N MET A 307 -18.05 19.05 10.86
CA MET A 307 -17.61 19.71 12.09
C MET A 307 -16.90 21.03 11.80
N GLN A 308 -16.07 21.07 10.76
CA GLN A 308 -15.35 22.27 10.33
C GLN A 308 -16.28 23.31 9.70
N ASP A 309 -17.16 22.90 8.78
CA ASP A 309 -18.05 23.79 8.04
C ASP A 309 -19.08 24.45 8.98
N ALA A 310 -19.70 23.65 9.84
CA ALA A 310 -20.68 24.12 10.81
C ALA A 310 -20.09 24.69 12.11
N GLN A 311 -18.76 24.63 12.26
CA GLN A 311 -18.02 25.07 13.46
C GLN A 311 -18.57 24.48 14.77
N ILE A 312 -18.89 23.16 14.74
CA ILE A 312 -19.37 22.42 15.91
C ILE A 312 -18.25 21.59 16.54
N THR A 313 -18.41 21.30 17.82
CA THR A 313 -17.54 20.43 18.62
C THR A 313 -18.25 19.13 18.98
N THR A 314 -17.54 18.18 19.56
CA THR A 314 -18.15 16.95 20.12
C THR A 314 -19.20 17.24 21.19
N GLY A 315 -19.06 18.36 21.92
CA GLY A 315 -20.05 18.81 22.90
C GLY A 315 -21.42 19.11 22.32
N ASP A 316 -21.51 19.44 21.04
CA ASP A 316 -22.73 19.78 20.31
C ASP A 316 -23.42 18.57 19.68
N ILE A 317 -22.72 17.43 19.53
CA ILE A 317 -23.22 16.23 18.86
C ILE A 317 -24.14 15.43 19.78
N ALA A 318 -25.33 15.08 19.27
CA ALA A 318 -26.27 14.14 19.92
C ALA A 318 -26.13 12.74 19.28
N SER A 319 -26.04 12.63 17.95
CA SER A 319 -25.83 11.36 17.25
C SER A 319 -25.19 11.57 15.88
N ILE A 320 -24.57 10.51 15.35
CA ILE A 320 -23.99 10.43 14.03
C ILE A 320 -24.58 9.22 13.31
N ALA A 321 -25.13 9.43 12.12
CA ALA A 321 -25.60 8.35 11.26
C ALA A 321 -24.76 8.29 9.98
N ILE A 322 -24.28 7.10 9.64
CA ILE A 322 -23.50 6.82 8.44
C ILE A 322 -24.29 5.90 7.53
N ALA A 323 -24.51 6.31 6.29
CA ALA A 323 -25.04 5.45 5.24
C ALA A 323 -23.99 5.28 4.16
N THR A 324 -23.58 4.02 3.91
CA THR A 324 -22.46 3.69 3.02
C THR A 324 -22.72 2.34 2.32
N TYR A 325 -21.72 1.73 1.70
CA TYR A 325 -21.84 0.46 0.96
C TYR A 325 -21.72 -0.77 1.87
N GLY A 326 -22.33 -1.88 1.46
CA GLY A 326 -22.44 -3.11 2.26
C GLY A 326 -21.12 -3.65 2.82
N PRO A 327 -20.03 -3.80 2.04
CA PRO A 327 -18.73 -4.22 2.57
C PRO A 327 -18.16 -3.30 3.67
N ALA A 328 -18.39 -1.98 3.62
CA ALA A 328 -17.97 -1.09 4.70
C ALA A 328 -18.68 -1.45 6.00
N VAL A 329 -19.99 -1.59 5.98
CA VAL A 329 -20.77 -1.97 7.16
C VAL A 329 -20.35 -3.36 7.66
N SER A 330 -20.32 -4.38 6.79
CA SER A 330 -20.04 -5.77 7.22
C SER A 330 -18.65 -5.97 7.83
N ILE A 331 -17.66 -5.14 7.44
CA ILE A 331 -16.28 -5.24 7.92
C ILE A 331 -16.05 -4.36 9.17
N THR A 332 -16.71 -3.19 9.26
CA THR A 332 -16.36 -2.17 10.26
C THR A 332 -17.43 -1.88 11.29
N ASP A 333 -18.58 -2.56 11.26
CA ASP A 333 -19.60 -2.43 12.31
C ASP A 333 -19.17 -3.21 13.57
N ARG A 334 -18.36 -2.53 14.43
CA ARG A 334 -17.84 -3.06 15.70
C ARG A 334 -18.07 -2.04 16.80
N VAL A 335 -19.20 -2.17 17.47
CA VAL A 335 -19.70 -1.17 18.43
C VAL A 335 -18.80 -0.99 19.65
N ASP A 336 -18.12 -2.04 20.11
CA ASP A 336 -17.31 -1.99 21.34
C ASP A 336 -15.95 -2.71 21.17
N PRO A 337 -15.05 -2.16 20.35
CA PRO A 337 -13.75 -2.76 20.12
C PRO A 337 -12.84 -2.65 21.35
N LYS A 338 -12.00 -3.68 21.62
CA LYS A 338 -11.15 -3.80 22.81
C LYS A 338 -9.66 -3.78 22.49
N THR A 339 -9.27 -4.25 21.31
CA THR A 339 -7.88 -4.33 20.89
C THR A 339 -7.53 -3.27 19.85
N PRO A 340 -6.26 -2.92 19.65
CA PRO A 340 -5.84 -2.01 18.57
C PRO A 340 -6.35 -2.44 17.21
N GLN A 341 -6.30 -3.76 16.92
CA GLN A 341 -6.78 -4.31 15.66
C GLN A 341 -8.31 -4.15 15.50
N GLU A 342 -9.08 -4.42 16.55
CA GLU A 342 -10.53 -4.19 16.52
C GLU A 342 -10.85 -2.71 16.32
N CYS A 343 -10.13 -1.80 16.99
CA CYS A 343 -10.30 -0.35 16.85
C CYS A 343 -10.02 0.13 15.42
N LYS A 344 -8.97 -0.38 14.76
CA LYS A 344 -8.65 -0.07 13.35
C LYS A 344 -9.78 -0.48 12.39
N PHE A 345 -10.63 -1.42 12.79
CA PHE A 345 -11.75 -1.95 12.00
C PHE A 345 -13.11 -1.63 12.63
N SER A 346 -13.21 -0.61 13.47
CA SER A 346 -14.48 -0.12 14.07
C SER A 346 -14.82 1.27 13.54
N MET A 347 -15.88 1.38 12.73
CA MET A 347 -16.40 2.66 12.26
C MET A 347 -16.74 3.58 13.43
N GLN A 348 -17.39 3.04 14.46
CA GLN A 348 -17.79 3.79 15.67
C GLN A 348 -16.57 4.38 16.35
N TYR A 349 -15.53 3.57 16.57
CA TYR A 349 -14.33 4.02 17.27
C TYR A 349 -13.58 5.10 16.47
N VAL A 350 -13.34 4.88 15.19
CA VAL A 350 -12.55 5.83 14.38
C VAL A 350 -13.28 7.16 14.18
N LEU A 351 -14.61 7.14 14.08
CA LEU A 351 -15.41 8.37 14.02
C LEU A 351 -15.42 9.11 15.36
N ALA A 352 -15.61 8.41 16.49
CA ALA A 352 -15.53 9.01 17.81
C ALA A 352 -14.15 9.63 18.06
N HIS A 353 -13.06 8.91 17.69
CA HIS A 353 -11.71 9.44 17.79
C HIS A 353 -11.50 10.67 16.88
N ALA A 354 -11.93 10.60 15.61
CA ALA A 354 -11.82 11.72 14.68
C ALA A 354 -12.57 12.96 15.17
N ALA A 355 -13.77 12.79 15.73
CA ALA A 355 -14.55 13.88 16.28
C ALA A 355 -13.84 14.60 17.45
N HIS A 356 -13.16 13.85 18.32
CA HIS A 356 -12.45 14.41 19.47
C HIS A 356 -11.09 15.00 19.14
N TYR A 357 -10.35 14.37 18.19
CA TYR A 357 -8.93 14.68 17.95
C TYR A 357 -8.64 15.19 16.54
N GLY A 358 -9.64 15.32 15.66
CA GLY A 358 -9.49 15.87 14.31
C GLY A 358 -8.78 14.94 13.30
N SER A 359 -8.36 13.75 13.71
CA SER A 359 -7.66 12.79 12.86
C SER A 359 -7.76 11.36 13.40
N VAL A 360 -7.35 10.36 12.58
CA VAL A 360 -7.16 8.98 13.02
C VAL A 360 -5.77 8.54 12.61
N ARG A 361 -4.80 8.74 13.50
CA ARG A 361 -3.38 8.45 13.28
C ARG A 361 -2.92 7.35 14.23
N ILE A 362 -1.60 7.16 14.39
CA ILE A 362 -1.03 6.10 15.24
C ILE A 362 -1.56 6.19 16.67
N GLU A 363 -1.53 7.38 17.24
CA GLU A 363 -1.97 7.65 18.62
C GLU A 363 -3.40 7.17 18.89
N ALA A 364 -4.26 7.11 17.87
CA ALA A 364 -5.63 6.64 18.00
C ALA A 364 -5.72 5.22 18.58
N PHE A 365 -4.68 4.41 18.40
CA PHE A 365 -4.67 2.99 18.77
C PHE A 365 -3.80 2.70 19.98
N GLU A 366 -3.31 3.73 20.67
CA GLU A 366 -2.63 3.61 21.95
C GLU A 366 -3.62 3.32 23.09
N ALA A 367 -3.13 2.66 24.12
CA ALA A 367 -3.96 2.18 25.22
C ALA A 367 -4.79 3.28 25.90
N ASP A 368 -4.21 4.47 26.06
CA ASP A 368 -4.88 5.61 26.69
C ASP A 368 -6.01 6.15 25.82
N ARG A 369 -5.79 6.27 24.49
CA ARG A 369 -6.82 6.67 23.54
C ARG A 369 -7.95 5.67 23.46
N MET A 370 -7.62 4.37 23.40
CA MET A 370 -8.63 3.30 23.34
C MET A 370 -9.51 3.24 24.60
N ARG A 371 -9.01 3.71 25.74
CA ARG A 371 -9.73 3.75 27.03
C ARG A 371 -10.33 5.12 27.35
N ASP A 372 -10.12 6.13 26.52
CA ASP A 372 -10.63 7.48 26.77
C ASP A 372 -12.14 7.47 26.99
N PRO A 373 -12.61 7.90 28.17
CA PRO A 373 -14.04 7.88 28.51
C PRO A 373 -14.91 8.70 27.54
N ALA A 374 -14.38 9.78 26.97
CA ALA A 374 -15.10 10.62 26.02
C ALA A 374 -15.34 9.88 24.69
N ILE A 375 -14.30 9.21 24.17
CA ILE A 375 -14.44 8.34 23.00
C ILE A 375 -15.46 7.23 23.27
N ARG A 376 -15.30 6.52 24.40
CA ARG A 376 -16.17 5.39 24.76
C ARG A 376 -17.64 5.78 24.91
N ALA A 377 -17.90 6.94 25.47
CA ALA A 377 -19.28 7.47 25.64
C ALA A 377 -19.95 7.78 24.28
N MET A 378 -19.15 8.14 23.26
CA MET A 378 -19.69 8.46 21.93
C MET A 378 -19.99 7.22 21.06
N LEU A 379 -19.41 6.06 21.34
CA LEU A 379 -19.57 4.86 20.50
C LEU A 379 -21.05 4.51 20.28
N GLY A 380 -21.86 4.56 21.32
CA GLY A 380 -23.30 4.26 21.27
C GLY A 380 -24.17 5.34 20.60
N GLN A 381 -23.57 6.44 20.15
CA GLN A 381 -24.25 7.53 19.43
C GLN A 381 -24.02 7.45 17.91
N ILE A 382 -23.33 6.39 17.44
CA ILE A 382 -22.92 6.25 16.03
C ILE A 382 -23.60 5.02 15.43
N ASP A 383 -24.47 5.27 14.46
CA ASP A 383 -25.23 4.25 13.75
C ASP A 383 -24.74 4.09 12.31
N LEU A 384 -24.69 2.83 11.84
CA LEU A 384 -24.30 2.46 10.49
C LEU A 384 -25.47 1.86 9.72
N GLY A 385 -25.60 2.25 8.45
CA GLY A 385 -26.58 1.67 7.54
C GLY A 385 -26.03 1.54 6.11
N ILE A 386 -26.71 0.75 5.30
CA ILE A 386 -26.40 0.59 3.87
C ILE A 386 -27.27 1.55 3.08
N ASP A 387 -26.64 2.37 2.23
CA ASP A 387 -27.30 3.12 1.17
C ASP A 387 -27.24 2.34 -0.12
N SER A 388 -28.39 1.97 -0.67
CA SER A 388 -28.48 1.14 -1.88
C SER A 388 -27.89 1.78 -3.14
N ALA A 389 -27.93 3.11 -3.24
CA ALA A 389 -27.34 3.85 -4.35
C ALA A 389 -25.81 3.84 -4.26
N ILE A 390 -25.27 4.07 -3.07
CA ILE A 390 -23.82 4.00 -2.81
C ILE A 390 -23.32 2.55 -2.98
N ASP A 391 -24.07 1.55 -2.50
CA ASP A 391 -23.69 0.14 -2.62
C ASP A 391 -23.61 -0.32 -4.08
N ALA A 392 -24.51 0.16 -4.93
CA ALA A 392 -24.51 -0.13 -6.37
C ALA A 392 -23.28 0.41 -7.11
N GLU A 393 -22.66 1.49 -6.61
CA GLU A 393 -21.43 2.07 -7.18
C GLU A 393 -20.14 1.39 -6.69
N PHE A 394 -20.22 0.59 -5.64
CA PHE A 394 -19.03 -0.11 -5.11
C PHE A 394 -18.58 -1.23 -6.07
N PRO A 395 -17.26 -1.36 -6.32
CA PRO A 395 -16.07 -0.76 -5.73
C PRO A 395 -15.55 0.49 -6.44
N SER A 396 -16.13 0.87 -7.58
CA SER A 396 -15.63 2.00 -8.38
C SER A 396 -15.65 3.29 -7.56
N ARG A 397 -16.63 3.43 -6.66
CA ARG A 397 -16.73 4.52 -5.71
C ARG A 397 -16.89 4.02 -4.29
N ARG A 398 -16.24 4.69 -3.33
CA ARG A 398 -16.30 4.35 -1.90
C ARG A 398 -16.75 5.58 -1.12
N ALA A 399 -18.02 5.88 -1.25
CA ALA A 399 -18.66 7.07 -0.70
C ALA A 399 -19.33 6.79 0.65
N ALA A 400 -19.71 7.89 1.35
CA ALA A 400 -20.55 7.84 2.53
C ALA A 400 -21.45 9.08 2.60
N HIS A 401 -22.69 8.90 3.02
CA HIS A 401 -23.52 9.95 3.58
C HIS A 401 -23.30 10.01 5.09
N VAL A 402 -22.92 11.18 5.59
CA VAL A 402 -22.74 11.46 7.01
C VAL A 402 -23.82 12.42 7.45
N THR A 403 -24.56 12.08 8.50
CA THR A 403 -25.56 12.95 9.13
C THR A 403 -25.21 13.12 10.59
N VAL A 404 -24.97 14.34 11.03
CA VAL A 404 -24.77 14.71 12.44
C VAL A 404 -26.04 15.38 12.95
N THR A 405 -26.64 14.80 13.97
CA THR A 405 -27.73 15.45 14.72
C THR A 405 -27.13 16.14 15.93
N THR A 406 -27.34 17.44 16.04
CA THR A 406 -26.86 18.24 17.16
C THR A 406 -27.84 18.21 18.34
N LYS A 407 -27.40 18.55 19.56
CA LYS A 407 -28.21 18.59 20.76
C LYS A 407 -29.34 19.64 20.72
N ASP A 408 -29.18 20.67 19.87
CA ASP A 408 -30.22 21.67 19.61
C ASP A 408 -31.22 21.24 18.51
N GLY A 409 -31.05 20.00 17.96
CA GLY A 409 -31.99 19.38 17.03
C GLY A 409 -31.69 19.67 15.55
N ARG A 410 -30.61 20.40 15.20
CA ARG A 410 -30.21 20.57 13.80
C ARG A 410 -29.71 19.25 13.23
N GLN A 411 -30.03 18.99 11.95
CA GLN A 411 -29.43 17.91 11.17
C GLN A 411 -28.47 18.49 10.12
N LEU A 412 -27.21 18.14 10.22
CA LEU A 412 -26.13 18.55 9.34
C LEU A 412 -25.72 17.33 8.51
N THR A 413 -25.82 17.42 7.18
CA THR A 413 -25.56 16.29 6.28
C THR A 413 -24.48 16.63 5.29
N HIS A 414 -23.63 15.65 4.97
CA HIS A 414 -22.63 15.75 3.92
C HIS A 414 -22.53 14.43 3.15
N TYR A 415 -22.49 14.52 1.83
CA TYR A 415 -22.14 13.40 0.96
C TYR A 415 -20.67 13.48 0.63
N GLN A 416 -19.88 12.51 1.10
CA GLN A 416 -18.46 12.38 0.79
C GLN A 416 -18.30 11.37 -0.35
N PRO A 417 -18.04 11.83 -1.60
CA PRO A 417 -18.05 10.96 -2.79
C PRO A 417 -16.81 10.07 -2.90
N THR A 418 -15.70 10.48 -2.29
CA THR A 418 -14.40 9.80 -2.36
C THR A 418 -13.61 10.04 -1.08
N ARG A 419 -12.52 9.29 -0.89
CA ARG A 419 -11.69 9.33 0.31
C ARG A 419 -10.49 10.26 0.09
N LYS A 420 -10.11 11.04 1.09
CA LYS A 420 -8.84 11.78 1.04
C LYS A 420 -7.67 10.79 0.91
N GLY A 421 -6.81 11.04 -0.06
CA GLY A 421 -5.72 10.15 -0.47
C GLY A 421 -6.01 9.27 -1.68
N ASP A 422 -7.29 9.14 -2.11
CA ASP A 422 -7.63 8.51 -3.39
C ASP A 422 -7.16 9.37 -4.59
N PRO A 423 -6.97 8.81 -5.78
CA PRO A 423 -6.60 9.57 -6.98
C PRO A 423 -7.53 10.75 -7.28
N ASP A 424 -8.81 10.61 -6.96
CA ASP A 424 -9.84 11.64 -7.18
C ASP A 424 -9.77 12.78 -6.14
N LEU A 425 -9.10 12.56 -5.00
CA LEU A 425 -8.86 13.54 -3.94
C LEU A 425 -7.48 13.30 -3.30
N PRO A 426 -6.37 13.49 -4.03
CA PRO A 426 -5.05 13.06 -3.59
C PRO A 426 -4.53 13.88 -2.40
N LEU A 427 -3.59 13.29 -1.65
CA LEU A 427 -2.74 14.07 -0.76
C LEU A 427 -1.85 14.98 -1.61
N SER A 428 -1.68 16.23 -1.21
CA SER A 428 -0.61 17.09 -1.72
C SER A 428 0.75 16.57 -1.25
N ASP A 429 1.85 17.05 -1.87
CA ASP A 429 3.20 16.68 -1.44
C ASP A 429 3.50 17.13 0.00
N ASN A 430 2.95 18.28 0.40
CA ASN A 430 3.06 18.75 1.79
C ASN A 430 2.34 17.83 2.78
N GLU A 431 1.11 17.37 2.45
CA GLU A 431 0.36 16.42 3.28
C GLU A 431 1.05 15.06 3.35
N LEU A 432 1.62 14.58 2.24
CA LEU A 432 2.42 13.36 2.21
C LEU A 432 3.70 13.51 3.04
N GLY A 433 4.39 14.64 2.92
CA GLY A 433 5.56 14.97 3.74
C GLY A 433 5.23 15.05 5.23
N ALA A 434 4.10 15.65 5.59
CA ALA A 434 3.63 15.70 6.97
C ALA A 434 3.32 14.28 7.52
N LYS A 435 2.65 13.43 6.72
CA LYS A 435 2.45 12.01 7.04
C LYS A 435 3.78 11.29 7.25
N PHE A 436 4.75 11.49 6.35
CA PHE A 436 6.07 10.88 6.47
C PHE A 436 6.77 11.28 7.78
N ILE A 437 6.80 12.57 8.10
CA ILE A 437 7.40 13.08 9.32
C ILE A 437 6.73 12.49 10.57
N GLU A 438 5.40 12.50 10.61
CA GLU A 438 4.62 11.94 11.72
C GLU A 438 4.94 10.46 11.98
N LEU A 439 4.99 9.65 10.92
CA LEU A 439 5.17 8.20 11.03
C LEU A 439 6.62 7.79 11.27
N THR A 440 7.59 8.58 10.79
CA THR A 440 9.01 8.24 10.82
C THR A 440 9.75 8.84 12.02
N ASN A 441 9.36 10.06 12.43
CA ASN A 441 10.05 10.80 13.50
C ASN A 441 10.11 10.04 14.85
N PRO A 442 9.09 9.31 15.31
CA PRO A 442 9.18 8.53 16.55
C PRO A 442 10.27 7.45 16.53
N VAL A 443 10.69 7.00 15.35
CA VAL A 443 11.66 5.92 15.16
C VAL A 443 13.06 6.46 14.87
N LEU A 444 13.20 7.44 13.96
CA LEU A 444 14.48 7.98 13.53
C LEU A 444 14.93 9.26 14.26
N GLY A 445 13.99 10.00 14.87
CA GLY A 445 14.25 11.36 15.35
C GLY A 445 14.19 12.42 14.23
N GLY A 446 13.98 13.68 14.62
CA GLY A 446 13.60 14.76 13.69
C GLY A 446 14.64 15.09 12.63
N GLU A 447 15.92 15.09 12.97
CA GLU A 447 17.00 15.45 12.04
C GLU A 447 17.14 14.42 10.91
N LEU A 448 17.20 13.12 11.26
CA LEU A 448 17.32 12.04 10.28
C LEU A 448 16.06 11.94 9.43
N THR A 449 14.88 12.10 10.03
CA THR A 449 13.59 12.10 9.32
C THR A 449 13.54 13.16 8.23
N ASN A 450 13.90 14.42 8.56
CA ASN A 450 13.88 15.50 7.58
C ASN A 450 14.94 15.31 6.50
N SER A 451 16.14 14.87 6.86
CA SER A 451 17.20 14.57 5.90
C SER A 451 16.81 13.46 4.94
N LEU A 452 16.19 12.39 5.44
CA LEU A 452 15.71 11.28 4.61
C LEU A 452 14.62 11.75 3.63
N LEU A 453 13.62 12.51 4.10
CA LEU A 453 12.56 13.05 3.25
C LEU A 453 13.12 13.88 2.09
N GLN A 454 14.07 14.78 2.38
CA GLN A 454 14.72 15.59 1.35
C GLN A 454 15.44 14.73 0.31
N LYS A 455 16.15 13.68 0.72
CA LYS A 455 16.87 12.77 -0.19
C LYS A 455 15.91 11.91 -1.01
N LEU A 456 14.80 11.45 -0.42
CA LEU A 456 13.79 10.70 -1.15
C LEU A 456 13.13 11.52 -2.28
N TRP A 457 12.94 12.84 -2.06
CA TRP A 457 12.49 13.74 -3.13
C TRP A 457 13.52 13.92 -4.25
N GLN A 458 14.80 13.67 -4.00
CA GLN A 458 15.90 13.79 -4.96
C GLN A 458 16.38 12.42 -5.49
N LEU A 459 15.65 11.36 -5.23
CA LEU A 459 16.08 9.98 -5.48
C LEU A 459 16.43 9.71 -6.95
N ASP A 460 15.78 10.38 -7.89
CA ASP A 460 16.11 10.30 -9.32
C ASP A 460 17.51 10.86 -9.68
N ASN A 461 18.12 11.65 -8.81
CA ASN A 461 19.41 12.32 -9.05
C ASN A 461 20.56 11.79 -8.20
N ILE A 462 20.32 10.83 -7.31
CA ILE A 462 21.34 10.30 -6.39
C ILE A 462 21.37 8.78 -6.44
N SER A 463 22.44 8.14 -5.98
CA SER A 463 22.47 6.69 -5.81
C SER A 463 21.60 6.26 -4.63
N LEU A 464 21.12 5.02 -4.68
CA LEU A 464 20.32 4.45 -3.60
C LEU A 464 21.11 4.40 -2.28
N ALA A 465 22.39 4.07 -2.33
CA ALA A 465 23.29 4.10 -1.16
C ALA A 465 23.40 5.50 -0.54
N ASN A 466 23.54 6.56 -1.37
CA ASN A 466 23.58 7.94 -0.90
C ASN A 466 22.26 8.41 -0.30
N ALA A 467 21.13 7.87 -0.81
CA ALA A 467 19.82 8.18 -0.23
C ALA A 467 19.65 7.59 1.17
N LEU A 468 20.14 6.38 1.42
CA LEU A 468 19.75 5.54 2.55
C LEU A 468 20.86 5.19 3.53
N GLY A 469 22.14 5.45 3.22
CA GLY A 469 23.29 5.01 4.01
C GLY A 469 23.37 5.55 5.46
N PHE A 470 22.46 6.42 5.87
CA PHE A 470 22.35 6.96 7.23
C PHE A 470 20.96 6.78 7.87
N ALA A 471 20.03 6.16 7.14
CA ALA A 471 18.62 6.02 7.53
C ALA A 471 18.39 4.86 8.52
N VAL A 472 19.25 4.74 9.53
CA VAL A 472 19.15 3.74 10.58
C VAL A 472 19.03 4.42 11.93
N ALA A 473 18.19 3.87 12.81
CA ALA A 473 18.01 4.40 14.16
C ALA A 473 19.26 4.10 14.98
N THR A 474 19.94 5.15 15.45
CA THR A 474 21.06 5.02 16.38
C THR A 474 20.52 5.03 17.82
N ASP A 475 20.87 4.00 18.60
CA ASP A 475 20.81 3.91 20.08
C ASP A 475 19.46 3.96 20.81
N ASN A 476 18.32 4.30 20.22
CA ASN A 476 17.05 4.38 20.96
C ASN A 476 16.25 3.06 21.02
N LEU A 477 16.62 2.03 20.29
CA LEU A 477 15.90 0.75 20.25
C LEU A 477 16.37 -0.27 21.33
N ALA A 478 17.51 -0.04 21.95
CA ALA A 478 18.02 -0.92 23.02
C ALA A 478 17.22 -0.81 24.33
N ALA A 479 16.48 0.27 24.54
CA ALA A 479 15.73 0.51 25.77
C ALA A 479 14.37 -0.22 25.86
N SER A 480 13.89 -0.85 24.77
CA SER A 480 12.60 -1.54 24.75
C SER A 480 12.72 -3.09 24.83
N GLN A 481 13.92 -3.63 25.05
CA GLN A 481 14.16 -5.09 25.07
C GLN A 481 13.98 -5.74 26.45
N ASP A 482 13.60 -5.01 27.49
CA ASP A 482 13.20 -5.62 28.77
C ASP A 482 11.73 -6.07 28.73
N LEU A 483 11.45 -7.10 27.94
CA LEU A 483 10.23 -7.91 28.08
C LEU A 483 10.48 -8.95 29.19
N PRO A 484 9.63 -9.03 30.22
CA PRO A 484 9.73 -10.11 31.20
C PRO A 484 9.38 -11.44 30.55
N ASN A 485 10.17 -12.48 30.89
CA ASN A 485 9.98 -13.88 30.52
C ASN A 485 8.60 -14.43 30.89
#